data_7688b9aa2afd10b6291c7f66b51298d2
#
_entry.id   7688b9aa2afd10b6291c7f66b51298d2
#
_cell.length_a   1.000
_cell.length_b   1.000
_cell.length_c   1.000
_cell.angle_alpha   90.00
_cell.angle_beta   90.00
_cell.angle_gamma   90.00
#
_symmetry.space_group_name_H-M   'P 1'
#
loop_
_entity.id
_entity.type
_entity.pdbx_description
1 polymer ?
#
loop_
_entity_poly.entity_id
_entity_poly.type
_entity_poly.pdbx_seq_one_letter_code
_entity_poly.pdbx_strand_id
1 'polypeptide(L)'
;MRFICVDPATGREETLVEGVPKGNYHIAPTEDYLILYKESEGPKEDEGVYQVLQPEDRQPGWRNRTNLLKYDIKTGMVQPLTYGHHNVNLGGISNDGKLLLYGTEQSRLTERPTTLSSLYLLNMETMETKCVFEDDGFASRALLSPDGSMIAIYGSPEAFGGIGKNVPEGRTPSMTDNQLFLMDVNKSDMSISNLRCPTKDFNPSVTRASWSKYDGMLYFCAEDRDSVNLFQLNPKTGQIKEISCSEEVISSFDCASTTPLIAYYGVSASNSNRLHLLNTKNMRSTLCDDLSSENLKDATLGECRAWTFTNSRGETISGRYYLPADFDSSKQYPMIVNYYGGCSPTSRNFESRYPHHAYASLGYVVLVINPSGATGFGQEFSSRHVNTAGEGVAQDIIDGTKQFCKEHAFVNAKKIGCIGASYGGFMTQYLQTVTDIFAAAISHAGISDHTSYWGEGYWGYSYSEVSMANSYPWTDKHLYVDQSPLFNADKIHTPILFLHGDADTNVPVGESIQMFTALKLLGRETAMVLVKGQNHHILDFQKRIKWQNTIFAWFAKYLQDDPTWWNDIYSEKDL
;
A
#
# COMPACT_ATOMS: atom_id res chain seq x y z
N MET A 1 29.96 -0.11 16.61
CA MET A 1 28.90 -0.89 17.31
C MET A 1 29.51 -2.18 17.85
N ARG A 2 28.81 -2.91 18.71
CA ARG A 2 29.15 -4.27 19.15
C ARG A 2 27.99 -5.21 18.84
N PHE A 3 28.28 -6.43 18.44
CA PHE A 3 27.30 -7.51 18.36
C PHE A 3 27.35 -8.32 19.63
N ILE A 4 26.19 -8.59 20.19
CA ILE A 4 26.02 -9.32 21.45
C ILE A 4 25.17 -10.55 21.14
N CYS A 5 25.58 -11.71 21.61
CA CYS A 5 24.75 -12.91 21.68
C CYS A 5 24.04 -12.90 23.03
N VAL A 6 22.74 -13.10 23.01
CA VAL A 6 21.91 -13.21 24.25
C VAL A 6 21.33 -14.61 24.29
N ASP A 7 21.58 -15.33 25.37
CA ASP A 7 20.89 -16.57 25.68
C ASP A 7 19.45 -16.24 26.15
N PRO A 8 18.40 -16.57 25.36
CA PRO A 8 17.04 -16.21 25.72
C PRO A 8 16.51 -16.92 26.98
N ALA A 9 17.10 -18.05 27.37
CA ALA A 9 16.69 -18.81 28.54
C ALA A 9 17.24 -18.22 29.85
N THR A 10 18.45 -17.65 29.80
CA THR A 10 19.16 -17.16 31.00
C THR A 10 19.32 -15.64 31.02
N GLY A 11 19.11 -14.96 29.90
CA GLY A 11 19.39 -13.54 29.72
C GLY A 11 20.88 -13.20 29.71
N ARG A 12 21.76 -14.21 29.64
CA ARG A 12 23.22 -14.00 29.61
C ARG A 12 23.63 -13.38 28.30
N GLU A 13 24.39 -12.30 28.38
CA GLU A 13 24.97 -11.60 27.24
C GLU A 13 26.45 -11.96 27.05
N GLU A 14 26.84 -12.17 25.82
CA GLU A 14 28.23 -12.35 25.40
C GLU A 14 28.53 -11.46 24.21
N THR A 15 29.58 -10.64 24.26
CA THR A 15 30.00 -9.83 23.12
C THR A 15 30.74 -10.70 22.13
N LEU A 16 30.16 -10.88 20.92
CA LEU A 16 30.75 -11.63 19.83
C LEU A 16 31.86 -10.84 19.12
N VAL A 17 31.60 -9.56 18.85
CA VAL A 17 32.54 -8.69 18.14
C VAL A 17 32.32 -7.22 18.49
N GLU A 18 33.42 -6.48 18.61
CA GLU A 18 33.44 -5.02 18.80
C GLU A 18 34.01 -4.30 17.57
N GLY A 19 33.75 -3.00 17.48
CA GLY A 19 34.32 -2.17 16.40
C GLY A 19 33.59 -2.32 15.06
N VAL A 20 32.44 -3.00 15.03
CA VAL A 20 31.66 -3.15 13.80
C VAL A 20 31.18 -1.75 13.30
N PRO A 21 31.37 -1.40 12.02
CA PRO A 21 30.91 -0.13 11.47
C PRO A 21 29.41 0.12 11.75
N LYS A 22 28.98 1.35 11.81
CA LYS A 22 27.54 1.67 11.95
C LYS A 22 26.82 1.40 10.62
N GLY A 23 25.60 0.86 10.67
CA GLY A 23 24.77 0.62 9.49
C GLY A 23 23.69 -0.43 9.74
N ASN A 24 22.99 -0.77 8.68
CA ASN A 24 22.04 -1.88 8.65
C ASN A 24 22.79 -3.16 8.25
N TYR A 25 22.45 -4.26 8.90
CA TYR A 25 23.13 -5.54 8.74
C TYR A 25 22.17 -6.67 8.41
N HIS A 26 22.68 -7.62 7.67
CA HIS A 26 22.08 -8.93 7.50
C HIS A 26 23.10 -9.99 7.94
N ILE A 27 22.74 -10.86 8.88
CA ILE A 27 23.61 -11.95 9.36
C ILE A 27 23.54 -13.10 8.33
N ALA A 28 24.70 -13.57 7.88
CA ALA A 28 24.74 -14.73 7.01
C ALA A 28 24.16 -15.97 7.71
N PRO A 29 23.51 -16.89 6.97
CA PRO A 29 22.99 -18.13 7.57
C PRO A 29 24.06 -19.00 8.27
N THR A 30 25.31 -18.85 7.89
CA THR A 30 26.49 -19.53 8.47
C THR A 30 27.00 -18.85 9.75
N GLU A 31 26.50 -17.64 10.08
CA GLU A 31 26.85 -16.85 11.26
C GLU A 31 28.34 -16.45 11.37
N ASP A 32 29.12 -16.58 10.30
CA ASP A 32 30.54 -16.25 10.25
C ASP A 32 30.83 -14.87 9.63
N TYR A 33 29.86 -14.28 8.93
CA TYR A 33 29.96 -12.93 8.38
C TYR A 33 28.63 -12.17 8.39
N LEU A 34 28.73 -10.87 8.23
CA LEU A 34 27.61 -9.94 8.09
C LEU A 34 27.65 -9.31 6.70
N ILE A 35 26.49 -9.06 6.13
CA ILE A 35 26.36 -8.14 5.00
C ILE A 35 25.95 -6.78 5.55
N LEU A 36 26.78 -5.80 5.29
CA LEU A 36 26.58 -4.39 5.68
C LEU A 36 26.09 -3.60 4.48
N TYR A 37 24.99 -2.88 4.66
CA TYR A 37 24.57 -1.82 3.74
C TYR A 37 25.36 -0.56 4.04
N LYS A 38 26.27 -0.21 3.14
CA LYS A 38 27.05 1.02 3.23
C LYS A 38 26.38 2.10 2.39
N GLU A 39 25.78 3.05 3.08
CA GLU A 39 25.31 4.27 2.45
C GLU A 39 26.48 5.24 2.28
N SER A 40 26.60 5.82 1.08
CA SER A 40 27.52 6.90 0.75
C SER A 40 26.69 8.13 0.41
N GLU A 41 26.93 9.23 1.12
CA GLU A 41 26.28 10.51 0.83
C GLU A 41 26.66 10.98 -0.58
N GLY A 42 25.67 11.43 -1.32
CA GLY A 42 25.88 12.04 -2.63
C GLY A 42 26.48 13.45 -2.55
N PRO A 43 26.79 14.07 -3.69
CA PRO A 43 27.30 15.44 -3.73
C PRO A 43 26.34 16.38 -3.01
N LYS A 44 26.90 17.20 -2.11
CA LYS A 44 26.16 18.29 -1.45
C LYS A 44 26.28 19.55 -2.29
N GLU A 45 25.19 20.25 -2.41
CA GLU A 45 25.16 21.58 -3.01
C GLU A 45 25.59 22.64 -1.97
N ASP A 46 26.08 23.78 -2.47
CA ASP A 46 26.35 24.93 -1.62
C ASP A 46 25.07 25.46 -0.96
N GLU A 47 25.21 26.08 0.20
CA GLU A 47 24.11 26.63 0.95
C GLU A 47 23.37 27.72 0.17
N GLY A 48 22.06 27.58 0.04
CA GLY A 48 21.14 28.61 -0.40
C GLY A 48 20.67 28.52 -1.85
N VAL A 49 21.50 28.07 -2.80
CA VAL A 49 21.11 27.91 -4.23
C VAL A 49 21.63 26.57 -4.75
N TYR A 50 20.73 25.74 -5.30
CA TYR A 50 21.12 24.42 -5.80
C TYR A 50 20.41 24.06 -7.10
N GLN A 51 21.06 23.22 -7.90
CA GLN A 51 20.49 22.68 -9.12
C GLN A 51 19.73 21.38 -8.83
N VAL A 52 18.47 21.31 -9.26
CA VAL A 52 17.68 20.07 -9.31
C VAL A 52 18.03 19.34 -10.60
N LEU A 53 18.58 18.14 -10.49
CA LEU A 53 19.10 17.37 -11.63
C LEU A 53 18.00 16.56 -12.33
N GLN A 54 17.06 16.02 -11.55
CA GLN A 54 15.91 15.20 -12.02
C GLN A 54 14.73 15.41 -11.08
N PRO A 55 13.50 15.02 -11.46
CA PRO A 55 12.32 15.16 -10.59
C PRO A 55 12.52 14.53 -9.21
N GLU A 56 13.18 13.37 -9.14
CA GLU A 56 13.46 12.64 -7.90
C GLU A 56 14.47 13.34 -6.98
N ASP A 57 15.33 14.22 -7.52
CA ASP A 57 16.34 14.95 -6.74
C ASP A 57 15.74 15.91 -5.71
N ARG A 58 14.42 16.17 -5.80
CA ARG A 58 13.67 16.89 -4.77
C ARG A 58 13.41 16.04 -3.52
N GLN A 59 13.60 14.71 -3.62
CA GLN A 59 13.41 13.79 -2.50
C GLN A 59 14.68 13.75 -1.62
N PRO A 60 14.53 13.84 -0.29
CA PRO A 60 15.69 13.77 0.61
C PRO A 60 16.47 12.47 0.42
N GLY A 61 17.78 12.58 0.25
CA GLY A 61 18.67 11.42 0.13
C GLY A 61 18.70 10.76 -1.26
N TRP A 62 18.00 11.29 -2.27
CA TRP A 62 18.02 10.72 -3.62
C TRP A 62 19.43 10.57 -4.21
N ARG A 63 20.35 11.50 -3.88
CA ARG A 63 21.75 11.44 -4.33
C ARG A 63 22.59 10.40 -3.60
N ASN A 64 22.12 9.85 -2.48
CA ASN A 64 22.84 8.83 -1.73
C ASN A 64 22.88 7.52 -2.50
N ARG A 65 23.92 6.74 -2.29
CA ARG A 65 24.08 5.42 -2.92
C ARG A 65 24.40 4.37 -1.86
N THR A 66 23.78 3.22 -2.03
CA THR A 66 23.94 2.08 -1.13
C THR A 66 24.66 0.95 -1.83
N ASN A 67 25.73 0.46 -1.24
CA ASN A 67 26.50 -0.70 -1.69
C ASN A 67 26.57 -1.75 -0.58
N LEU A 68 26.86 -3.00 -0.95
CA LEU A 68 27.01 -4.13 -0.03
C LEU A 68 28.48 -4.38 0.29
N LEU A 69 28.76 -4.56 1.59
CA LEU A 69 30.06 -5.00 2.09
C LEU A 69 29.87 -6.30 2.88
N LYS A 70 30.86 -7.18 2.81
CA LYS A 70 31.01 -8.33 3.72
C LYS A 70 31.87 -7.91 4.92
N TYR A 71 31.41 -8.16 6.12
CA TYR A 71 32.18 -8.04 7.35
C TYR A 71 32.40 -9.43 7.96
N ASP A 72 33.63 -9.89 7.98
CA ASP A 72 33.99 -11.18 8.58
C ASP A 72 34.05 -11.04 10.12
N ILE A 73 33.22 -11.82 10.81
CA ILE A 73 33.05 -11.70 12.28
C ILE A 73 34.32 -12.06 13.02
N LYS A 74 35.07 -13.06 12.54
CA LYS A 74 36.27 -13.58 13.22
C LYS A 74 37.48 -12.65 13.06
N THR A 75 37.67 -12.11 11.85
CA THR A 75 38.86 -11.33 11.52
C THR A 75 38.64 -9.81 11.60
N GLY A 76 37.39 -9.36 11.56
CA GLY A 76 37.03 -7.95 11.43
C GLY A 76 37.31 -7.35 10.04
N MET A 77 37.69 -8.20 9.08
CA MET A 77 37.93 -7.74 7.69
C MET A 77 36.65 -7.27 7.03
N VAL A 78 36.75 -6.15 6.32
CA VAL A 78 35.67 -5.59 5.51
C VAL A 78 36.04 -5.74 4.04
N GLN A 79 35.18 -6.41 3.26
CA GLN A 79 35.34 -6.63 1.84
C GLN A 79 34.15 -6.03 1.08
N PRO A 80 34.39 -5.10 0.14
CA PRO A 80 33.34 -4.64 -0.78
C PRO A 80 32.85 -5.79 -1.68
N LEU A 81 31.52 -5.91 -1.80
CA LEU A 81 30.88 -6.91 -2.69
C LEU A 81 30.31 -6.25 -3.94
N THR A 82 29.88 -4.99 -3.83
CA THR A 82 29.30 -4.24 -4.94
C THR A 82 29.96 -2.87 -5.06
N TYR A 83 29.90 -2.29 -6.25
CA TYR A 83 30.54 -1.03 -6.58
C TYR A 83 29.65 -0.22 -7.54
N GLY A 84 29.94 1.07 -7.67
CA GLY A 84 29.32 1.92 -8.67
C GLY A 84 28.26 2.87 -8.09
N HIS A 85 27.43 3.42 -8.98
CA HIS A 85 26.51 4.51 -8.70
C HIS A 85 25.05 4.06 -8.62
N HIS A 86 24.76 2.76 -8.65
CA HIS A 86 23.42 2.21 -8.48
C HIS A 86 23.16 1.90 -7.00
N ASN A 87 21.91 2.05 -6.58
CA ASN A 87 21.48 1.51 -5.31
C ASN A 87 21.38 -0.01 -5.39
N VAL A 88 21.87 -0.69 -4.36
CA VAL A 88 21.94 -2.15 -4.30
C VAL A 88 21.05 -2.67 -3.19
N ASN A 89 20.24 -3.68 -3.51
CA ASN A 89 19.35 -4.35 -2.58
C ASN A 89 19.74 -5.85 -2.47
N LEU A 90 19.79 -6.38 -1.24
CA LEU A 90 20.05 -7.80 -0.98
C LEU A 90 18.78 -8.61 -1.25
N GLY A 91 18.87 -9.63 -2.09
CA GLY A 91 17.80 -10.60 -2.38
C GLY A 91 17.88 -11.87 -1.54
N GLY A 92 19.00 -12.09 -0.85
CA GLY A 92 19.19 -13.24 0.04
C GLY A 92 20.55 -13.88 -0.07
N ILE A 93 20.80 -14.82 0.85
CA ILE A 93 22.04 -15.61 0.92
C ILE A 93 21.64 -17.08 1.08
N SER A 94 22.28 -17.98 0.33
CA SER A 94 22.07 -19.42 0.49
C SER A 94 22.50 -19.93 1.88
N ASN A 95 21.90 -21.01 2.39
CA ASN A 95 22.18 -21.53 3.73
C ASN A 95 23.66 -21.91 3.96
N ASP A 96 24.36 -22.29 2.88
CA ASP A 96 25.80 -22.59 2.93
C ASP A 96 26.69 -21.34 2.84
N GLY A 97 26.09 -20.14 2.75
CA GLY A 97 26.80 -18.88 2.66
C GLY A 97 27.54 -18.62 1.36
N LYS A 98 27.35 -19.46 0.34
CA LYS A 98 28.17 -19.42 -0.90
C LYS A 98 27.60 -18.60 -2.03
N LEU A 99 26.26 -18.45 -2.08
CA LEU A 99 25.58 -17.65 -3.09
C LEU A 99 24.88 -16.46 -2.42
N LEU A 100 25.07 -15.28 -2.99
CA LEU A 100 24.39 -14.06 -2.61
C LEU A 100 23.64 -13.52 -3.82
N LEU A 101 22.36 -13.21 -3.64
CA LEU A 101 21.50 -12.56 -4.63
C LEU A 101 21.42 -11.08 -4.32
N TYR A 102 21.65 -10.22 -5.30
CA TYR A 102 21.45 -8.77 -5.14
C TYR A 102 20.87 -8.14 -6.40
N GLY A 103 20.10 -7.09 -6.21
CA GLY A 103 19.51 -6.29 -7.28
C GLY A 103 20.09 -4.89 -7.32
N THR A 104 20.04 -4.26 -8.50
CA THR A 104 20.35 -2.86 -8.72
C THR A 104 19.18 -2.17 -9.38
N GLU A 105 19.04 -0.86 -9.14
CA GLU A 105 18.00 -0.03 -9.75
C GLU A 105 18.63 1.21 -10.40
N GLN A 106 18.08 1.59 -11.56
CA GLN A 106 18.46 2.83 -12.25
C GLN A 106 17.20 3.54 -12.78
N SER A 107 17.23 4.86 -12.77
CA SER A 107 16.16 5.70 -13.31
C SER A 107 16.24 5.80 -14.83
N ARG A 108 15.07 5.71 -15.51
CA ARG A 108 14.90 5.93 -16.94
C ARG A 108 13.61 6.69 -17.19
N LEU A 109 13.62 8.00 -17.00
CA LEU A 109 12.41 8.85 -17.04
C LEU A 109 11.71 8.94 -18.40
N THR A 110 12.40 8.62 -19.48
CA THR A 110 11.91 8.86 -20.86
C THR A 110 10.92 7.84 -21.37
N GLU A 111 10.78 6.72 -20.70
CA GLU A 111 9.92 5.60 -21.10
C GLU A 111 9.33 4.90 -19.87
N ARG A 112 8.16 4.27 -20.06
CA ARG A 112 7.58 3.35 -19.09
C ARG A 112 8.22 1.97 -19.24
N PRO A 113 8.71 1.34 -18.17
CA PRO A 113 8.78 1.80 -16.78
C PRO A 113 9.92 2.81 -16.58
N THR A 114 9.74 3.77 -15.66
CA THR A 114 10.72 4.82 -15.39
C THR A 114 11.86 4.38 -14.46
N THR A 115 11.75 3.20 -13.89
CA THR A 115 12.81 2.55 -13.12
C THR A 115 13.11 1.19 -13.73
N LEU A 116 14.38 0.89 -13.94
CA LEU A 116 14.84 -0.40 -14.42
C LEU A 116 15.54 -1.15 -13.29
N SER A 117 15.21 -2.42 -13.15
CA SER A 117 15.83 -3.34 -12.19
C SER A 117 16.70 -4.37 -12.90
N SER A 118 17.86 -4.68 -12.32
CA SER A 118 18.71 -5.77 -12.75
C SER A 118 19.07 -6.65 -11.57
N LEU A 119 19.23 -7.94 -11.78
CA LEU A 119 19.45 -8.94 -10.72
C LEU A 119 20.69 -9.78 -11.00
N TYR A 120 21.48 -10.00 -9.96
CA TYR A 120 22.75 -10.69 -10.04
C TYR A 120 22.92 -11.74 -8.96
N LEU A 121 23.56 -12.86 -9.32
CA LEU A 121 24.10 -13.86 -8.39
C LEU A 121 25.60 -13.63 -8.22
N LEU A 122 26.06 -13.60 -6.98
CA LEU A 122 27.46 -13.52 -6.60
C LEU A 122 27.87 -14.81 -5.90
N ASN A 123 28.92 -15.46 -6.42
CA ASN A 123 29.60 -16.54 -5.71
C ASN A 123 30.56 -15.94 -4.67
N MET A 124 30.29 -16.17 -3.39
CA MET A 124 31.02 -15.58 -2.27
C MET A 124 32.42 -16.13 -2.05
N GLU A 125 32.75 -17.28 -2.69
CA GLU A 125 34.10 -17.90 -2.63
C GLU A 125 34.98 -17.41 -3.77
N THR A 126 34.45 -17.38 -5.00
CA THR A 126 35.22 -17.01 -6.20
C THR A 126 35.11 -15.54 -6.57
N MET A 127 34.13 -14.83 -6.00
CA MET A 127 33.75 -13.47 -6.34
C MET A 127 33.26 -13.32 -7.79
N GLU A 128 32.91 -14.41 -8.45
CA GLU A 128 32.28 -14.39 -9.77
C GLU A 128 30.84 -13.91 -9.66
N THR A 129 30.48 -12.97 -10.52
CA THR A 129 29.11 -12.44 -10.61
C THR A 129 28.47 -12.87 -11.91
N LYS A 130 27.21 -13.30 -11.85
CA LYS A 130 26.42 -13.67 -13.02
C LYS A 130 25.12 -12.87 -13.04
N CYS A 131 24.79 -12.27 -14.19
CA CYS A 131 23.53 -11.60 -14.42
C CYS A 131 22.40 -12.64 -14.51
N VAL A 132 21.32 -12.41 -13.75
CA VAL A 132 20.09 -13.21 -13.77
C VAL A 132 19.14 -12.63 -14.81
N PHE A 133 18.92 -11.33 -14.76
CA PHE A 133 18.26 -10.53 -15.79
C PHE A 133 18.74 -9.08 -15.70
N GLU A 134 18.58 -8.33 -16.76
CA GLU A 134 19.02 -6.95 -16.88
C GLU A 134 17.86 -6.09 -17.39
N ASP A 135 17.72 -4.90 -16.81
CA ASP A 135 16.85 -3.81 -17.26
C ASP A 135 15.34 -4.17 -17.39
N ASP A 136 14.80 -5.00 -16.50
CA ASP A 136 13.36 -5.22 -16.41
C ASP A 136 12.74 -4.34 -15.30
N GLY A 137 12.13 -3.22 -15.68
CA GLY A 137 11.53 -2.31 -14.70
C GLY A 137 10.14 -2.74 -14.22
N PHE A 138 9.61 -3.86 -14.67
CA PHE A 138 8.38 -4.47 -14.17
C PHE A 138 8.65 -5.54 -13.11
N ALA A 139 9.88 -6.04 -13.01
CA ALA A 139 10.35 -6.85 -11.90
C ALA A 139 10.80 -5.95 -10.74
N SER A 140 10.52 -6.34 -9.50
CA SER A 140 10.82 -5.48 -8.34
C SER A 140 11.74 -6.15 -7.33
N ARG A 141 11.24 -7.04 -6.49
CA ARG A 141 12.00 -7.68 -5.41
C ARG A 141 12.24 -9.14 -5.69
N ALA A 142 13.45 -9.63 -5.38
CA ALA A 142 13.82 -11.02 -5.55
C ALA A 142 14.23 -11.66 -4.22
N LEU A 143 14.01 -12.98 -4.09
CA LEU A 143 14.33 -13.79 -2.92
C LEU A 143 15.04 -15.07 -3.37
N LEU A 144 16.24 -15.30 -2.86
CA LEU A 144 16.97 -16.57 -3.08
C LEU A 144 16.41 -17.66 -2.16
N SER A 145 16.18 -18.86 -2.70
CA SER A 145 15.80 -20.01 -1.87
C SER A 145 16.91 -20.40 -0.89
N PRO A 146 16.58 -20.98 0.28
CA PRO A 146 17.56 -21.33 1.29
C PRO A 146 18.67 -22.26 0.78
N ASP A 147 18.35 -23.18 -0.13
CA ASP A 147 19.32 -24.10 -0.75
C ASP A 147 20.06 -23.50 -1.96
N GLY A 148 19.73 -22.27 -2.36
CA GLY A 148 20.31 -21.56 -3.49
C GLY A 148 19.93 -22.10 -4.87
N SER A 149 18.91 -22.96 -4.95
CA SER A 149 18.49 -23.60 -6.21
C SER A 149 17.42 -22.87 -6.99
N MET A 150 16.79 -21.86 -6.38
CA MET A 150 15.67 -21.13 -6.98
C MET A 150 15.68 -19.66 -6.58
N ILE A 151 15.09 -18.83 -7.44
CA ILE A 151 14.82 -17.41 -7.18
C ILE A 151 13.32 -17.19 -7.34
N ALA A 152 12.70 -16.55 -6.35
CA ALA A 152 11.35 -16.02 -6.45
C ALA A 152 11.41 -14.50 -6.65
N ILE A 153 10.64 -13.96 -7.59
CA ILE A 153 10.66 -12.56 -7.96
C ILE A 153 9.24 -12.04 -7.90
N TYR A 154 9.05 -10.88 -7.28
CA TYR A 154 7.82 -10.11 -7.40
C TYR A 154 7.89 -9.25 -8.65
N GLY A 155 6.77 -9.04 -9.27
CA GLY A 155 6.71 -8.14 -10.40
C GLY A 155 5.28 -7.88 -10.86
N SER A 156 5.13 -6.80 -11.62
CA SER A 156 3.93 -6.57 -12.41
C SER A 156 3.67 -7.74 -13.37
N PRO A 157 2.43 -7.97 -13.80
CA PRO A 157 2.15 -8.94 -14.87
C PRO A 157 2.96 -8.74 -16.14
N GLU A 158 3.49 -7.53 -16.36
CA GLU A 158 4.28 -7.17 -17.54
C GLU A 158 5.75 -7.59 -17.48
N ALA A 159 6.25 -8.01 -16.31
CA ALA A 159 7.63 -8.48 -16.17
C ALA A 159 7.96 -9.64 -17.11
N PHE A 160 9.23 -9.71 -17.50
CA PHE A 160 9.76 -10.78 -18.38
C PHE A 160 8.99 -10.94 -19.69
N GLY A 161 8.74 -9.81 -20.36
CA GLY A 161 8.00 -9.81 -21.62
C GLY A 161 6.50 -10.12 -21.49
N GLY A 162 5.97 -10.00 -20.27
CA GLY A 162 4.55 -10.15 -20.00
C GLY A 162 4.07 -11.59 -19.86
N ILE A 163 4.92 -12.51 -19.45
CA ILE A 163 4.51 -13.92 -19.24
C ILE A 163 3.47 -14.08 -18.13
N GLY A 164 3.38 -13.10 -17.22
CA GLY A 164 2.39 -13.05 -16.14
C GLY A 164 1.04 -12.45 -16.52
N LYS A 165 0.89 -11.92 -17.75
CA LYS A 165 -0.34 -11.23 -18.16
C LYS A 165 -1.54 -12.18 -18.28
N ASN A 166 -2.63 -11.78 -17.65
CA ASN A 166 -3.96 -12.41 -17.75
C ASN A 166 -5.04 -11.32 -17.79
N VAL A 167 -4.97 -10.47 -18.80
CA VAL A 167 -5.93 -9.40 -19.08
C VAL A 167 -6.47 -9.55 -20.50
N PRO A 168 -7.67 -9.02 -20.82
CA PRO A 168 -8.19 -8.99 -22.19
C PRO A 168 -7.23 -8.31 -23.15
N GLU A 169 -7.27 -8.74 -24.42
CA GLU A 169 -6.47 -8.14 -25.49
C GLU A 169 -6.71 -6.62 -25.56
N GLY A 170 -5.63 -5.86 -25.73
CA GLY A 170 -5.68 -4.40 -25.81
C GLY A 170 -5.73 -3.68 -24.45
N ARG A 171 -5.88 -4.39 -23.32
CA ARG A 171 -5.80 -3.80 -21.98
C ARG A 171 -4.39 -3.80 -21.43
N THR A 172 -4.03 -2.71 -20.76
CA THR A 172 -2.81 -2.62 -19.95
C THR A 172 -3.10 -3.15 -18.56
N PRO A 173 -2.34 -4.13 -18.06
CA PRO A 173 -2.47 -4.59 -16.68
C PRO A 173 -2.22 -3.47 -15.67
N SER A 174 -2.80 -3.57 -14.47
CA SER A 174 -2.37 -2.76 -13.35
C SER A 174 -0.93 -3.12 -12.96
N MET A 175 -0.04 -2.16 -12.98
CA MET A 175 1.37 -2.37 -12.60
C MET A 175 1.52 -2.77 -11.14
N THR A 176 0.53 -2.46 -10.30
CA THR A 176 0.51 -2.79 -8.87
C THR A 176 -0.11 -4.15 -8.55
N ASP A 177 -0.66 -4.86 -9.53
CA ASP A 177 -1.20 -6.21 -9.34
C ASP A 177 -0.08 -7.26 -9.40
N ASN A 178 0.65 -7.38 -8.29
CA ASN A 178 1.88 -8.14 -8.22
C ASN A 178 1.67 -9.64 -8.40
N GLN A 179 2.54 -10.23 -9.23
CA GLN A 179 2.68 -11.66 -9.48
C GLN A 179 3.97 -12.20 -8.86
N LEU A 180 4.04 -13.52 -8.70
CA LEU A 180 5.27 -14.24 -8.37
C LEU A 180 5.81 -14.94 -9.62
N PHE A 181 7.09 -14.73 -9.87
CA PHE A 181 7.85 -15.44 -10.89
C PHE A 181 8.88 -16.33 -10.21
N LEU A 182 9.14 -17.50 -10.79
CA LEU A 182 10.15 -18.43 -10.31
C LEU A 182 11.16 -18.71 -11.41
N MET A 183 12.43 -18.81 -11.03
CA MET A 183 13.55 -19.25 -11.86
C MET A 183 14.32 -20.33 -11.15
N ASP A 184 14.83 -21.32 -11.89
CA ASP A 184 15.72 -22.35 -11.36
C ASP A 184 17.17 -21.90 -11.52
N VAL A 185 17.99 -22.19 -10.51
CA VAL A 185 19.43 -21.87 -10.46
C VAL A 185 20.23 -23.15 -10.45
N ASN A 186 21.15 -23.32 -11.41
CA ASN A 186 22.19 -24.34 -11.34
C ASN A 186 23.35 -23.80 -10.48
N LYS A 187 23.52 -24.35 -9.27
CA LYS A 187 24.52 -23.86 -8.32
C LYS A 187 25.99 -24.04 -8.78
N SER A 188 26.26 -24.94 -9.72
CA SER A 188 27.63 -25.21 -10.16
C SER A 188 28.19 -24.13 -11.08
N ASP A 189 27.35 -23.51 -11.88
CA ASP A 189 27.74 -22.50 -12.88
C ASP A 189 26.86 -21.21 -12.82
N MET A 190 25.96 -21.14 -11.84
CA MET A 190 25.01 -20.06 -11.64
C MET A 190 24.11 -19.79 -12.87
N SER A 191 23.92 -20.78 -13.75
CA SER A 191 23.02 -20.63 -14.90
C SER A 191 21.56 -20.64 -14.47
N ILE A 192 20.75 -19.83 -15.16
CA ILE A 192 19.33 -19.61 -14.88
C ILE A 192 18.49 -20.32 -15.94
N SER A 193 17.42 -20.95 -15.52
CA SER A 193 16.50 -21.67 -16.41
C SER A 193 15.06 -21.65 -15.88
N ASN A 194 14.12 -22.16 -16.68
CA ASN A 194 12.75 -22.46 -16.29
C ASN A 194 12.01 -21.28 -15.65
N LEU A 195 12.08 -20.10 -16.27
CA LEU A 195 11.28 -18.95 -15.88
C LEU A 195 9.79 -19.25 -16.04
N ARG A 196 9.01 -19.06 -14.99
CA ARG A 196 7.56 -19.31 -14.94
C ARG A 196 6.84 -18.38 -14.00
N CYS A 197 5.53 -18.18 -14.20
CA CYS A 197 4.66 -17.36 -13.34
C CYS A 197 3.52 -18.24 -12.79
N PRO A 198 3.70 -18.89 -11.63
CA PRO A 198 2.67 -19.75 -11.05
C PRO A 198 1.41 -19.00 -10.59
N THR A 199 1.50 -17.68 -10.41
CA THR A 199 0.36 -16.86 -9.99
C THR A 199 -0.40 -16.19 -11.15
N LYS A 200 -0.06 -16.48 -12.40
CA LYS A 200 -0.71 -15.86 -13.59
C LYS A 200 -2.24 -15.89 -13.54
N ASP A 201 -2.80 -17.04 -13.15
CA ASP A 201 -4.24 -17.27 -13.06
C ASP A 201 -4.78 -17.16 -11.63
N PHE A 202 -3.97 -16.59 -10.72
CA PHE A 202 -4.29 -16.40 -9.33
C PHE A 202 -4.84 -14.98 -9.12
N ASN A 203 -6.09 -14.87 -8.68
CA ASN A 203 -6.78 -13.57 -8.56
C ASN A 203 -6.24 -12.65 -7.46
N PRO A 204 -5.81 -13.15 -6.27
CA PRO A 204 -5.21 -12.28 -5.26
C PRO A 204 -3.88 -11.66 -5.73
N SER A 205 -3.59 -10.45 -5.28
CA SER A 205 -2.35 -9.73 -5.59
C SER A 205 -1.30 -9.95 -4.50
N VAL A 206 -0.10 -10.38 -4.89
CA VAL A 206 0.96 -10.74 -3.94
C VAL A 206 1.55 -9.51 -3.26
N THR A 207 1.67 -9.54 -1.93
CA THR A 207 2.19 -8.43 -1.14
C THR A 207 3.52 -8.74 -0.45
N ARG A 208 3.72 -9.98 -0.01
CA ARG A 208 4.91 -10.41 0.73
C ARG A 208 5.15 -11.90 0.55
N ALA A 209 6.41 -12.35 0.41
CA ALA A 209 6.75 -13.76 0.45
C ALA A 209 8.00 -14.03 1.29
N SER A 210 8.14 -15.28 1.74
CA SER A 210 9.30 -15.79 2.47
C SER A 210 9.49 -17.28 2.16
N TRP A 211 10.75 -17.67 1.92
CA TRP A 211 11.11 -19.06 1.83
C TRP A 211 11.16 -19.72 3.20
N SER A 212 10.53 -20.86 3.33
CA SER A 212 10.66 -21.69 4.54
C SER A 212 11.89 -22.55 4.46
N LYS A 213 12.82 -22.39 5.41
CA LYS A 213 13.99 -23.26 5.54
C LYS A 213 13.62 -24.68 5.98
N TYR A 214 12.48 -24.82 6.66
CA TYR A 214 12.02 -26.09 7.22
C TYR A 214 11.55 -27.07 6.14
N ASP A 215 10.75 -26.62 5.18
CA ASP A 215 10.09 -27.49 4.19
C ASP A 215 10.38 -27.12 2.73
N GLY A 216 11.11 -26.04 2.48
CA GLY A 216 11.46 -25.57 1.14
C GLY A 216 10.29 -24.97 0.35
N MET A 217 9.14 -24.73 1.00
CA MET A 217 8.00 -24.08 0.38
C MET A 217 8.17 -22.57 0.39
N LEU A 218 7.50 -21.88 -0.54
CA LEU A 218 7.39 -20.44 -0.54
C LEU A 218 6.03 -20.05 0.10
N TYR A 219 6.09 -19.40 1.25
CA TYR A 219 4.90 -18.82 1.87
C TYR A 219 4.75 -17.37 1.44
N PHE A 220 3.52 -16.92 1.20
CA PHE A 220 3.29 -15.54 0.79
C PHE A 220 1.93 -15.03 1.25
N CYS A 221 1.86 -13.73 1.51
CA CYS A 221 0.60 -13.02 1.68
C CYS A 221 0.15 -12.43 0.36
N ALA A 222 -1.16 -12.41 0.15
CA ALA A 222 -1.77 -11.74 -0.99
C ALA A 222 -3.08 -11.05 -0.59
N GLU A 223 -3.33 -9.89 -1.20
CA GLU A 223 -4.64 -9.25 -1.14
C GLU A 223 -5.66 -10.12 -1.88
N ASP A 224 -6.64 -10.63 -1.15
CA ASP A 224 -7.79 -11.36 -1.68
C ASP A 224 -9.04 -10.53 -1.38
N ARG A 225 -9.48 -9.78 -2.37
CA ARG A 225 -10.52 -8.77 -2.22
C ARG A 225 -10.14 -7.72 -1.18
N ASP A 226 -10.86 -7.61 -0.07
CA ASP A 226 -10.58 -6.66 1.01
C ASP A 226 -9.88 -7.29 2.23
N SER A 227 -9.42 -8.54 2.09
CA SER A 227 -8.62 -9.29 3.06
C SER A 227 -7.17 -9.44 2.59
N VAL A 228 -6.28 -9.85 3.49
CA VAL A 228 -4.91 -10.28 3.16
C VAL A 228 -4.71 -11.65 3.76
N ASN A 229 -4.65 -12.66 2.91
CA ASN A 229 -4.56 -14.06 3.30
C ASN A 229 -3.14 -14.60 3.15
N LEU A 230 -2.81 -15.64 3.90
CA LEU A 230 -1.55 -16.38 3.81
C LEU A 230 -1.70 -17.59 2.89
N PHE A 231 -0.74 -17.77 2.00
CA PHE A 231 -0.70 -18.88 1.02
C PHE A 231 0.63 -19.61 1.09
N GLN A 232 0.60 -20.88 0.68
CA GLN A 232 1.77 -21.71 0.45
C GLN A 232 1.87 -22.05 -1.03
N LEU A 233 3.03 -21.82 -1.64
CA LEU A 233 3.34 -22.24 -3.00
C LEU A 233 4.36 -23.37 -2.96
N ASN A 234 4.03 -24.49 -3.58
CA ASN A 234 5.02 -25.53 -3.88
C ASN A 234 5.82 -25.09 -5.12
N PRO A 235 7.12 -24.75 -4.99
CA PRO A 235 7.86 -24.14 -6.08
C PRO A 235 8.16 -25.14 -7.23
N LYS A 236 8.10 -26.46 -6.97
CA LYS A 236 8.32 -27.51 -7.95
C LYS A 236 7.11 -27.80 -8.81
N THR A 237 5.92 -27.78 -8.21
CA THR A 237 4.67 -28.13 -8.91
C THR A 237 3.87 -26.89 -9.35
N GLY A 238 4.15 -25.72 -8.78
CA GLY A 238 3.36 -24.50 -8.97
C GLY A 238 2.03 -24.49 -8.21
N GLN A 239 1.74 -25.52 -7.40
CA GLN A 239 0.48 -25.60 -6.66
C GLN A 239 0.45 -24.56 -5.54
N ILE A 240 -0.63 -23.78 -5.50
CA ILE A 240 -0.91 -22.79 -4.46
C ILE A 240 -2.01 -23.34 -3.56
N LYS A 241 -1.83 -23.17 -2.25
CA LYS A 241 -2.79 -23.54 -1.21
C LYS A 241 -2.95 -22.37 -0.25
N GLU A 242 -4.20 -22.00 0.03
CA GLU A 242 -4.51 -21.06 1.10
C GLU A 242 -4.30 -21.70 2.47
N ILE A 243 -3.72 -20.93 3.39
CA ILE A 243 -3.51 -21.30 4.79
C ILE A 243 -4.56 -20.55 5.62
N SER A 244 -5.43 -21.31 6.28
CA SER A 244 -6.45 -20.72 7.14
C SER A 244 -5.80 -20.03 8.34
N CYS A 245 -5.94 -18.72 8.43
CA CYS A 245 -5.51 -17.88 9.53
C CYS A 245 -6.71 -17.36 10.32
N SER A 246 -6.46 -16.89 11.55
CA SER A 246 -7.50 -16.41 12.45
C SER A 246 -7.88 -14.94 12.19
N GLU A 247 -6.99 -14.18 11.52
CA GLU A 247 -7.20 -12.78 11.20
C GLU A 247 -7.54 -12.57 9.73
N GLU A 248 -8.32 -11.53 9.42
CA GLU A 248 -8.77 -11.22 8.06
C GLU A 248 -7.69 -10.49 7.23
N VAL A 249 -6.78 -9.77 7.89
CA VAL A 249 -5.69 -9.02 7.26
C VAL A 249 -4.38 -9.39 7.94
N ILE A 250 -3.62 -10.27 7.30
CA ILE A 250 -2.29 -10.65 7.78
C ILE A 250 -1.31 -9.51 7.46
N SER A 251 -0.83 -8.85 8.52
CA SER A 251 0.10 -7.72 8.39
C SER A 251 1.53 -8.18 8.13
N SER A 252 1.95 -9.27 8.78
CA SER A 252 3.26 -9.87 8.58
C SER A 252 3.31 -11.30 9.09
N PHE A 253 4.28 -12.07 8.57
CA PHE A 253 4.57 -13.42 9.04
C PHE A 253 6.07 -13.71 8.92
N ASP A 254 6.52 -14.73 9.67
CA ASP A 254 7.87 -15.29 9.54
C ASP A 254 7.85 -16.79 9.82
N CYS A 255 8.70 -17.52 9.07
CA CYS A 255 8.78 -18.98 9.14
C CYS A 255 9.96 -19.39 10.04
N ALA A 256 9.70 -20.29 10.99
CA ALA A 256 10.76 -20.88 11.80
C ALA A 256 11.71 -21.73 10.91
N SER A 257 13.00 -21.67 11.23
CA SER A 257 14.02 -22.32 10.40
C SER A 257 14.07 -23.84 10.58
N THR A 258 13.74 -24.36 11.77
CA THR A 258 13.95 -25.76 12.15
C THR A 258 12.67 -26.51 12.55
N THR A 259 11.55 -25.81 12.63
CA THR A 259 10.28 -26.37 13.08
C THR A 259 9.14 -25.97 12.13
N PRO A 260 8.03 -26.75 12.08
CA PRO A 260 6.89 -26.44 11.23
C PRO A 260 6.01 -25.30 11.81
N LEU A 261 6.63 -24.20 12.19
CA LEU A 261 5.95 -23.08 12.82
C LEU A 261 6.07 -21.80 11.98
N ILE A 262 4.98 -21.09 11.90
CA ILE A 262 4.91 -19.72 11.33
C ILE A 262 4.35 -18.81 12.42
N ALA A 263 5.08 -17.77 12.78
CA ALA A 263 4.54 -16.66 13.55
C ALA A 263 3.88 -15.66 12.57
N TYR A 264 2.67 -15.25 12.86
CA TYR A 264 2.02 -14.18 12.09
C TYR A 264 1.24 -13.25 13.00
N TYR A 265 1.11 -12.00 12.59
CA TYR A 265 0.19 -11.07 13.22
C TYR A 265 -0.66 -10.37 12.19
N GLY A 266 -1.83 -9.95 12.64
CA GLY A 266 -2.80 -9.31 11.76
C GLY A 266 -3.92 -8.65 12.53
N VAL A 267 -4.84 -8.09 11.77
CA VAL A 267 -6.05 -7.41 12.25
C VAL A 267 -7.26 -7.97 11.53
N SER A 268 -8.45 -7.71 12.06
CA SER A 268 -9.70 -7.98 11.39
C SER A 268 -10.58 -6.73 11.40
N ALA A 269 -11.74 -6.77 10.78
CA ALA A 269 -12.65 -5.63 10.78
C ALA A 269 -13.02 -5.14 12.19
N SER A 270 -13.00 -6.01 13.20
CA SER A 270 -13.49 -5.75 14.56
C SER A 270 -12.45 -6.02 15.67
N ASN A 271 -11.20 -6.22 15.33
CA ASN A 271 -10.11 -6.33 16.32
C ASN A 271 -8.81 -5.75 15.79
N SER A 272 -8.02 -5.17 16.72
CA SER A 272 -6.66 -4.72 16.48
C SER A 272 -5.68 -5.90 16.41
N ASN A 273 -4.39 -5.61 16.41
CA ASN A 273 -3.33 -6.59 16.21
C ASN A 273 -3.39 -7.76 17.20
N ARG A 274 -3.36 -8.98 16.65
CA ARG A 274 -3.21 -10.24 17.35
C ARG A 274 -2.03 -11.03 16.80
N LEU A 275 -1.21 -11.55 17.69
CA LEU A 275 -0.07 -12.41 17.36
C LEU A 275 -0.46 -13.87 17.52
N HIS A 276 -0.20 -14.66 16.49
CA HIS A 276 -0.49 -16.09 16.43
C HIS A 276 0.75 -16.91 16.08
N LEU A 277 0.75 -18.14 16.55
CA LEU A 277 1.69 -19.17 16.16
C LEU A 277 0.95 -20.31 15.45
N LEU A 278 1.21 -20.49 14.17
CA LEU A 278 0.61 -21.52 13.32
C LEU A 278 1.55 -22.71 13.20
N ASN A 279 1.02 -23.92 13.43
CA ASN A 279 1.75 -25.17 13.13
C ASN A 279 1.32 -25.68 11.74
N THR A 280 2.25 -25.71 10.79
CA THR A 280 1.98 -26.06 9.40
C THR A 280 1.71 -27.57 9.15
N LYS A 281 2.01 -28.45 10.13
CA LYS A 281 1.69 -29.87 10.02
C LYS A 281 0.24 -30.21 10.30
N ASN A 282 -0.35 -29.56 11.31
CA ASN A 282 -1.72 -29.81 11.74
C ASN A 282 -2.68 -28.65 11.46
N MET A 283 -2.16 -27.55 10.88
CA MET A 283 -2.90 -26.32 10.54
C MET A 283 -3.64 -25.70 11.75
N ARG A 284 -3.06 -25.83 12.95
CA ARG A 284 -3.62 -25.21 14.16
C ARG A 284 -2.88 -23.92 14.48
N SER A 285 -3.66 -22.88 14.69
CA SER A 285 -3.19 -21.56 15.14
C SER A 285 -3.45 -21.39 16.64
N THR A 286 -2.48 -20.84 17.35
CA THR A 286 -2.56 -20.51 18.77
C THR A 286 -2.38 -19.01 18.93
N LEU A 287 -3.31 -18.35 19.62
CA LEU A 287 -3.19 -16.95 20.00
C LEU A 287 -2.08 -16.81 21.05
N CYS A 288 -1.09 -15.97 20.78
CA CYS A 288 0.02 -15.68 21.67
C CYS A 288 -0.14 -14.35 22.39
N ASP A 289 -0.69 -13.35 21.71
CA ASP A 289 -0.92 -12.01 22.24
C ASP A 289 -2.09 -11.32 21.55
N ASP A 290 -2.85 -10.51 22.31
CA ASP A 290 -3.97 -9.71 21.84
C ASP A 290 -3.83 -8.29 22.37
N LEU A 291 -3.30 -7.40 21.54
CA LEU A 291 -3.05 -6.00 21.89
C LEU A 291 -4.33 -5.18 22.10
N SER A 292 -5.46 -5.67 21.60
CA SER A 292 -6.75 -4.96 21.69
C SER A 292 -7.60 -5.38 22.88
N SER A 293 -7.32 -6.53 23.51
CA SER A 293 -8.19 -7.12 24.53
C SER A 293 -8.43 -6.17 25.72
N GLU A 294 -7.39 -5.52 26.19
CA GLU A 294 -7.49 -4.57 27.32
C GLU A 294 -8.16 -3.25 26.89
N ASN A 295 -7.80 -2.72 25.72
CA ASN A 295 -8.31 -1.43 25.25
C ASN A 295 -9.78 -1.49 24.81
N LEU A 296 -10.26 -2.64 24.38
CA LEU A 296 -11.62 -2.83 23.87
C LEU A 296 -12.54 -3.56 24.85
N LYS A 297 -12.08 -3.94 26.06
CA LYS A 297 -12.85 -4.72 27.02
C LYS A 297 -14.20 -4.09 27.41
N ASP A 298 -14.27 -2.77 27.44
CA ASP A 298 -15.46 -1.99 27.81
C ASP A 298 -16.20 -1.44 26.57
N ALA A 299 -15.71 -1.75 25.35
CA ALA A 299 -16.31 -1.30 24.11
C ALA A 299 -17.26 -2.35 23.53
N THR A 300 -18.46 -1.92 23.14
CA THR A 300 -19.38 -2.73 22.35
C THR A 300 -19.30 -2.29 20.91
N LEU A 301 -18.78 -3.16 20.04
CA LEU A 301 -18.70 -2.90 18.61
C LEU A 301 -19.99 -3.36 17.92
N GLY A 302 -20.42 -2.60 16.92
CA GLY A 302 -21.49 -3.03 16.03
C GLY A 302 -21.03 -4.13 15.05
N GLU A 303 -21.95 -4.66 14.27
CA GLU A 303 -21.63 -5.68 13.27
C GLU A 303 -20.96 -5.09 12.03
N CYS A 304 -20.02 -5.85 11.47
CA CYS A 304 -19.50 -5.65 10.12
C CYS A 304 -20.05 -6.78 9.22
N ARG A 305 -20.73 -6.41 8.14
CA ARG A 305 -21.35 -7.37 7.20
C ARG A 305 -20.78 -7.19 5.80
N ALA A 306 -20.45 -8.28 5.13
CA ALA A 306 -20.13 -8.27 3.71
C ALA A 306 -21.38 -7.93 2.88
N TRP A 307 -21.14 -7.25 1.75
CA TRP A 307 -22.20 -6.88 0.82
C TRP A 307 -21.67 -6.87 -0.62
N THR A 308 -22.49 -7.23 -1.56
CA THR A 308 -22.17 -7.18 -2.99
C THR A 308 -23.37 -6.66 -3.75
N PHE A 309 -23.12 -6.02 -4.88
CA PHE A 309 -24.18 -5.57 -5.78
C PHE A 309 -23.72 -5.71 -7.24
N THR A 310 -24.70 -5.66 -8.15
CA THR A 310 -24.42 -5.59 -9.59
C THR A 310 -24.56 -4.14 -10.03
N ASN A 311 -23.48 -3.60 -10.61
CA ASN A 311 -23.48 -2.23 -11.13
C ASN A 311 -24.26 -2.10 -12.44
N SER A 312 -24.41 -0.88 -12.96
CA SER A 312 -25.12 -0.57 -14.20
C SER A 312 -24.48 -1.21 -15.46
N ARG A 313 -23.24 -1.68 -15.36
CA ARG A 313 -22.54 -2.40 -16.44
C ARG A 313 -22.70 -3.93 -16.35
N GLY A 314 -23.47 -4.43 -15.37
CA GLY A 314 -23.67 -5.87 -15.17
C GLY A 314 -22.52 -6.56 -14.41
N GLU A 315 -21.65 -5.82 -13.74
CA GLU A 315 -20.47 -6.33 -13.04
C GLU A 315 -20.75 -6.43 -11.53
N THR A 316 -20.20 -7.48 -10.89
CA THR A 316 -20.28 -7.64 -9.43
C THR A 316 -19.22 -6.80 -8.74
N ILE A 317 -19.66 -5.91 -7.86
CA ILE A 317 -18.80 -5.07 -7.03
C ILE A 317 -18.97 -5.49 -5.57
N SER A 318 -17.85 -5.55 -4.85
CA SER A 318 -17.81 -5.96 -3.44
C SER A 318 -17.68 -4.76 -2.51
N GLY A 319 -18.28 -4.91 -1.34
CA GLY A 319 -18.20 -3.95 -0.25
C GLY A 319 -18.51 -4.62 1.08
N ARG A 320 -18.61 -3.81 2.09
CA ARG A 320 -19.05 -4.18 3.43
C ARG A 320 -19.67 -2.98 4.12
N TYR A 321 -20.44 -3.23 5.16
CA TYR A 321 -21.00 -2.14 5.94
C TYR A 321 -20.93 -2.43 7.44
N TYR A 322 -20.91 -1.36 8.21
CA TYR A 322 -20.85 -1.38 9.67
C TYR A 322 -22.12 -0.75 10.22
N LEU A 323 -22.66 -1.36 11.24
CA LEU A 323 -23.87 -0.93 11.94
C LEU A 323 -23.50 -0.39 13.34
N PRO A 324 -24.27 0.57 13.89
CA PRO A 324 -24.16 0.92 15.30
C PRO A 324 -24.30 -0.29 16.24
N ALA A 325 -23.68 -0.24 17.41
CA ALA A 325 -23.77 -1.34 18.39
C ALA A 325 -25.19 -1.56 18.91
N ASP A 326 -25.98 -0.48 18.99
CA ASP A 326 -27.40 -0.46 19.40
C ASP A 326 -28.34 -0.37 18.19
N PHE A 327 -27.94 -0.97 17.06
CA PHE A 327 -28.68 -0.90 15.81
C PHE A 327 -30.13 -1.39 15.95
N ASP A 328 -31.06 -0.58 15.48
CA ASP A 328 -32.49 -0.86 15.44
C ASP A 328 -33.00 -0.66 14.00
N SER A 329 -33.40 -1.74 13.35
CA SER A 329 -33.85 -1.73 11.95
C SER A 329 -35.13 -0.91 11.70
N SER A 330 -35.84 -0.51 12.75
CA SER A 330 -37.02 0.36 12.66
C SER A 330 -36.68 1.84 12.56
N LYS A 331 -35.45 2.23 12.85
CA LYS A 331 -34.95 3.61 12.78
C LYS A 331 -34.26 3.87 11.44
N GLN A 332 -34.10 5.16 11.13
CA GLN A 332 -33.28 5.61 10.01
C GLN A 332 -31.98 6.25 10.51
N TYR A 333 -30.88 5.87 9.87
CA TYR A 333 -29.54 6.33 10.20
C TYR A 333 -28.95 7.12 9.04
N PRO A 334 -28.17 8.19 9.29
CA PRO A 334 -27.30 8.79 8.30
C PRO A 334 -26.21 7.78 7.91
N MET A 335 -25.67 7.91 6.69
CA MET A 335 -24.66 6.99 6.17
C MET A 335 -23.40 7.72 5.74
N ILE A 336 -22.25 7.12 5.99
CA ILE A 336 -20.94 7.53 5.47
C ILE A 336 -20.47 6.48 4.48
N VAL A 337 -20.13 6.89 3.25
CA VAL A 337 -19.56 6.04 2.21
C VAL A 337 -18.06 6.27 2.17
N ASN A 338 -17.29 5.20 2.33
CA ASN A 338 -15.83 5.21 2.27
C ASN A 338 -15.31 4.31 1.14
N TYR A 339 -14.30 4.77 0.44
CA TYR A 339 -13.67 4.11 -0.69
C TYR A 339 -12.24 4.62 -0.86
N TYR A 340 -11.43 3.91 -1.63
CA TYR A 340 -10.20 4.44 -2.18
C TYR A 340 -10.38 4.86 -3.65
N GLY A 341 -10.99 4.00 -4.46
CA GLY A 341 -11.30 4.30 -5.86
C GLY A 341 -10.09 4.31 -6.79
N GLY A 342 -8.96 3.80 -6.33
CA GLY A 342 -7.71 3.65 -7.06
C GLY A 342 -7.26 2.20 -7.15
N CYS A 343 -5.95 1.99 -7.24
CA CYS A 343 -5.34 0.70 -7.54
C CYS A 343 -5.34 -0.32 -6.38
N SER A 344 -5.93 -0.02 -5.23
CA SER A 344 -5.98 -0.92 -4.08
C SER A 344 -7.35 -0.94 -3.40
N PRO A 345 -7.72 -2.04 -2.72
CA PRO A 345 -8.95 -2.10 -1.96
C PRO A 345 -8.86 -1.29 -0.66
N THR A 346 -10.01 -0.92 -0.13
CA THR A 346 -10.15 -0.51 1.28
C THR A 346 -10.26 -1.76 2.13
N SER A 347 -9.15 -2.16 2.76
CA SER A 347 -9.03 -3.41 3.51
C SER A 347 -9.84 -3.42 4.82
N ARG A 348 -10.04 -4.62 5.40
CA ARG A 348 -10.71 -4.87 6.68
C ARG A 348 -9.83 -4.52 7.89
N ASN A 349 -9.11 -3.43 7.82
CA ASN A 349 -8.22 -3.00 8.88
C ASN A 349 -8.99 -2.23 9.94
N PHE A 350 -9.03 -2.76 11.18
CA PHE A 350 -9.66 -2.10 12.33
C PHE A 350 -9.05 -0.72 12.61
N GLU A 351 -7.71 -0.63 12.55
CA GLU A 351 -6.96 0.61 12.78
C GLU A 351 -6.80 1.44 11.50
N SER A 352 -7.86 1.50 10.70
CA SER A 352 -7.90 2.31 9.48
C SER A 352 -7.69 3.81 9.76
N ARG A 353 -7.24 4.54 8.73
CA ARG A 353 -7.25 6.02 8.74
C ARG A 353 -8.63 6.58 9.09
N TYR A 354 -9.68 5.90 8.64
CA TYR A 354 -11.06 6.17 8.96
C TYR A 354 -11.61 5.01 9.78
N PRO A 355 -11.69 5.15 11.12
CA PRO A 355 -12.08 4.05 12.01
C PRO A 355 -13.60 3.81 11.90
N HIS A 356 -14.00 2.85 11.07
CA HIS A 356 -15.40 2.61 10.71
C HIS A 356 -16.29 2.34 11.92
N HIS A 357 -15.80 1.59 12.92
CA HIS A 357 -16.56 1.36 14.16
C HIS A 357 -16.74 2.63 15.00
N ALA A 358 -15.79 3.58 14.96
CA ALA A 358 -15.96 4.85 15.64
C ALA A 358 -17.07 5.70 15.00
N TYR A 359 -17.15 5.74 13.66
CA TYR A 359 -18.28 6.35 12.98
C TYR A 359 -19.61 5.66 13.30
N ALA A 360 -19.61 4.32 13.30
CA ALA A 360 -20.81 3.55 13.64
C ALA A 360 -21.26 3.84 15.08
N SER A 361 -20.34 3.97 16.04
CA SER A 361 -20.67 4.32 17.43
C SER A 361 -21.27 5.73 17.59
N LEU A 362 -21.02 6.61 16.62
CA LEU A 362 -21.62 7.96 16.56
C LEU A 362 -23.00 7.97 15.85
N GLY A 363 -23.56 6.79 15.56
CA GLY A 363 -24.90 6.65 14.99
C GLY A 363 -24.96 6.66 13.46
N TYR A 364 -23.85 6.40 12.76
CA TYR A 364 -23.84 6.26 11.32
C TYR A 364 -23.87 4.79 10.89
N VAL A 365 -24.51 4.51 9.77
CA VAL A 365 -24.17 3.33 8.95
C VAL A 365 -22.92 3.68 8.14
N VAL A 366 -21.91 2.82 8.11
CA VAL A 366 -20.73 3.06 7.31
C VAL A 366 -20.66 2.04 6.19
N LEU A 367 -20.74 2.48 4.95
CA LEU A 367 -20.64 1.65 3.76
C LEU A 367 -19.25 1.80 3.14
N VAL A 368 -18.55 0.69 2.99
CA VAL A 368 -17.27 0.63 2.27
C VAL A 368 -17.51 -0.04 0.93
N ILE A 369 -17.08 0.58 -0.16
CA ILE A 369 -17.17 0.04 -1.53
C ILE A 369 -15.76 -0.12 -2.09
N ASN A 370 -15.45 -1.29 -2.66
CA ASN A 370 -14.24 -1.57 -3.42
C ASN A 370 -14.59 -1.59 -4.92
N PRO A 371 -14.52 -0.42 -5.59
CA PRO A 371 -14.95 -0.29 -6.98
C PRO A 371 -13.97 -0.94 -7.95
N SER A 372 -14.34 -1.02 -9.20
CA SER A 372 -13.49 -1.50 -10.30
C SER A 372 -12.11 -0.83 -10.28
N GLY A 373 -11.07 -1.61 -10.55
CA GLY A 373 -9.69 -1.15 -10.56
C GLY A 373 -8.87 -1.51 -9.32
N ALA A 374 -9.50 -1.96 -8.23
CA ALA A 374 -8.77 -2.45 -7.07
C ALA A 374 -8.06 -3.79 -7.35
N THR A 375 -6.86 -3.97 -6.77
CA THR A 375 -6.15 -5.27 -6.73
C THR A 375 -6.89 -6.28 -5.85
N GLY A 376 -6.53 -7.57 -5.98
CA GLY A 376 -7.13 -8.64 -5.18
C GLY A 376 -8.41 -9.25 -5.76
N PHE A 377 -8.87 -8.78 -6.92
CA PHE A 377 -10.05 -9.28 -7.63
C PHE A 377 -9.70 -9.93 -8.98
N GLY A 378 -8.42 -10.11 -9.26
CA GLY A 378 -7.89 -10.59 -10.53
C GLY A 378 -7.46 -9.46 -11.47
N GLN A 379 -6.56 -9.80 -12.40
CA GLN A 379 -5.91 -8.82 -13.27
C GLN A 379 -6.89 -8.08 -14.21
N GLU A 380 -7.96 -8.72 -14.65
CA GLU A 380 -8.98 -8.07 -15.48
C GLU A 380 -9.65 -6.94 -14.69
N PHE A 381 -10.04 -7.20 -13.42
CA PHE A 381 -10.68 -6.22 -12.57
C PHE A 381 -9.73 -5.06 -12.21
N SER A 382 -8.49 -5.34 -11.81
CA SER A 382 -7.51 -4.31 -11.46
C SER A 382 -7.12 -3.45 -12.67
N SER A 383 -7.10 -4.01 -13.88
CA SER A 383 -6.80 -3.27 -15.11
C SER A 383 -7.83 -2.18 -15.45
N ARG A 384 -9.03 -2.25 -14.88
CA ARG A 384 -10.09 -1.24 -15.12
C ARG A 384 -9.76 0.14 -14.56
N HIS A 385 -8.77 0.23 -13.64
CA HIS A 385 -8.27 1.50 -13.12
C HIS A 385 -7.35 2.22 -14.13
N VAL A 386 -6.66 1.46 -14.99
CA VAL A 386 -5.63 2.02 -15.86
C VAL A 386 -6.26 2.84 -16.97
N ASN A 387 -5.82 4.09 -17.13
CA ASN A 387 -6.27 5.05 -18.13
C ASN A 387 -7.78 5.40 -18.06
N THR A 388 -8.37 5.39 -16.88
CA THR A 388 -9.78 5.74 -16.68
C THR A 388 -10.00 6.90 -15.74
N ALA A 389 -9.03 7.23 -14.88
CA ALA A 389 -9.14 8.24 -13.82
C ALA A 389 -10.43 8.07 -12.99
N GLY A 390 -11.41 9.00 -13.09
CA GLY A 390 -12.69 8.92 -12.38
C GLY A 390 -13.77 8.09 -13.08
N GLU A 391 -13.62 7.85 -14.39
CA GLU A 391 -14.65 7.17 -15.18
C GLU A 391 -14.80 5.69 -14.80
N GLY A 392 -16.02 5.21 -14.79
CA GLY A 392 -16.36 3.84 -14.38
C GLY A 392 -16.28 3.62 -12.88
N VAL A 393 -15.22 4.03 -12.23
CA VAL A 393 -15.01 3.90 -10.78
C VAL A 393 -16.03 4.72 -9.98
N ALA A 394 -16.22 5.99 -10.34
CA ALA A 394 -17.25 6.85 -9.72
C ALA A 394 -18.65 6.27 -9.91
N GLN A 395 -18.94 5.70 -11.09
CA GLN A 395 -20.24 5.10 -11.36
C GLN A 395 -20.50 3.88 -10.44
N ASP A 396 -19.50 3.06 -10.16
CA ASP A 396 -19.63 1.95 -9.20
C ASP A 396 -20.00 2.44 -7.80
N ILE A 397 -19.37 3.53 -7.35
CA ILE A 397 -19.67 4.12 -6.04
C ILE A 397 -21.09 4.69 -6.01
N ILE A 398 -21.51 5.36 -7.07
CA ILE A 398 -22.86 5.91 -7.20
C ILE A 398 -23.92 4.80 -7.22
N ASP A 399 -23.71 3.77 -8.06
CA ASP A 399 -24.62 2.63 -8.19
C ASP A 399 -24.75 1.89 -6.87
N GLY A 400 -23.60 1.59 -6.22
CA GLY A 400 -23.57 0.92 -4.93
C GLY A 400 -24.28 1.72 -3.84
N THR A 401 -24.03 3.02 -3.76
CA THR A 401 -24.69 3.89 -2.78
C THR A 401 -26.22 3.91 -2.97
N LYS A 402 -26.69 4.05 -4.21
CA LYS A 402 -28.12 4.03 -4.54
C LYS A 402 -28.76 2.67 -4.27
N GLN A 403 -28.08 1.58 -4.67
CA GLN A 403 -28.59 0.22 -4.47
C GLN A 403 -28.65 -0.11 -2.99
N PHE A 404 -27.64 0.26 -2.20
CA PHE A 404 -27.63 0.04 -0.75
C PHE A 404 -28.81 0.75 -0.07
N CYS A 405 -29.08 2.01 -0.41
CA CYS A 405 -30.24 2.75 0.10
C CYS A 405 -31.57 2.09 -0.28
N LYS A 406 -31.68 1.54 -1.48
CA LYS A 406 -32.89 0.85 -1.95
C LYS A 406 -33.14 -0.46 -1.20
N GLU A 407 -32.09 -1.19 -0.88
CA GLU A 407 -32.16 -2.49 -0.18
C GLU A 407 -32.35 -2.34 1.34
N HIS A 408 -31.94 -1.20 1.90
CA HIS A 408 -31.84 -0.99 3.35
C HIS A 408 -32.66 0.23 3.80
N ALA A 409 -33.93 0.01 4.14
CA ALA A 409 -34.85 1.07 4.58
C ALA A 409 -34.40 1.83 5.84
N PHE A 410 -33.46 1.26 6.60
CA PHE A 410 -32.83 1.92 7.74
C PHE A 410 -31.84 3.02 7.36
N VAL A 411 -31.51 3.22 6.09
CA VAL A 411 -30.65 4.33 5.64
C VAL A 411 -31.49 5.55 5.28
N ASN A 412 -31.13 6.69 5.84
CA ASN A 412 -31.68 7.97 5.41
C ASN A 412 -30.97 8.45 4.14
N ALA A 413 -31.58 8.21 2.98
CA ALA A 413 -31.01 8.55 1.67
C ALA A 413 -30.78 10.07 1.44
N LYS A 414 -31.28 10.95 2.32
CA LYS A 414 -31.01 12.40 2.28
C LYS A 414 -29.81 12.82 3.16
N LYS A 415 -29.28 11.90 3.95
CA LYS A 415 -28.20 12.14 4.92
C LYS A 415 -27.03 11.19 4.64
N ILE A 416 -26.46 11.30 3.44
CA ILE A 416 -25.33 10.48 3.01
C ILE A 416 -24.11 11.38 2.87
N GLY A 417 -23.03 11.05 3.57
CA GLY A 417 -21.72 11.66 3.39
C GLY A 417 -20.75 10.73 2.68
N CYS A 418 -19.68 11.27 2.13
CA CYS A 418 -18.60 10.48 1.57
C CYS A 418 -17.22 11.01 2.00
N ILE A 419 -16.24 10.10 2.09
CA ILE A 419 -14.88 10.40 2.52
C ILE A 419 -13.87 9.50 1.84
N GLY A 420 -12.76 10.10 1.42
CA GLY A 420 -11.60 9.40 0.90
C GLY A 420 -10.33 10.21 1.03
N ALA A 421 -9.18 9.53 0.96
CA ALA A 421 -7.86 10.15 1.05
C ALA A 421 -7.02 9.88 -0.19
N SER A 422 -6.12 10.82 -0.52
CA SER A 422 -5.19 10.65 -1.64
C SER A 422 -5.97 10.50 -2.96
N TYR A 423 -5.84 9.38 -3.65
CA TYR A 423 -6.70 9.06 -4.79
C TYR A 423 -8.20 9.02 -4.38
N GLY A 424 -8.51 8.55 -3.16
CA GLY A 424 -9.86 8.62 -2.61
C GLY A 424 -10.34 10.05 -2.36
N GLY A 425 -9.42 10.98 -2.08
CA GLY A 425 -9.72 12.41 -1.99
C GLY A 425 -10.01 13.03 -3.36
N PHE A 426 -9.25 12.63 -4.39
CA PHE A 426 -9.59 12.93 -5.79
C PHE A 426 -10.98 12.39 -6.14
N MET A 427 -11.24 11.12 -5.88
CA MET A 427 -12.52 10.48 -6.15
C MET A 427 -13.67 11.18 -5.43
N THR A 428 -13.45 11.64 -4.20
CA THR A 428 -14.45 12.43 -3.45
C THR A 428 -14.80 13.73 -4.17
N GLN A 429 -13.81 14.48 -4.66
CA GLN A 429 -14.03 15.69 -5.43
C GLN A 429 -14.70 15.39 -6.79
N TYR A 430 -14.21 14.36 -7.48
CA TYR A 430 -14.75 13.94 -8.78
C TYR A 430 -16.22 13.54 -8.70
N LEU A 431 -16.61 12.78 -7.68
CA LEU A 431 -18.00 12.39 -7.45
C LEU A 431 -18.93 13.61 -7.39
N GLN A 432 -18.52 14.70 -6.73
CA GLN A 432 -19.35 15.91 -6.63
C GLN A 432 -19.50 16.64 -7.97
N THR A 433 -18.65 16.37 -8.96
CA THR A 433 -18.80 16.92 -10.31
C THR A 433 -19.81 16.14 -11.17
N VAL A 434 -20.18 14.90 -10.77
CA VAL A 434 -21.01 13.98 -11.57
C VAL A 434 -22.29 13.51 -10.88
N THR A 435 -22.47 13.83 -9.59
CA THR A 435 -23.68 13.44 -8.82
C THR A 435 -23.94 14.36 -7.63
N ASP A 436 -25.23 14.53 -7.26
CA ASP A 436 -25.70 15.29 -6.11
C ASP A 436 -26.27 14.40 -4.99
N ILE A 437 -25.91 13.09 -4.97
CA ILE A 437 -26.48 12.16 -3.97
C ILE A 437 -25.92 12.36 -2.56
N PHE A 438 -24.81 13.07 -2.41
CA PHE A 438 -24.16 13.29 -1.13
C PHE A 438 -24.57 14.63 -0.49
N ALA A 439 -24.91 14.60 0.79
CA ALA A 439 -25.21 15.80 1.57
C ALA A 439 -23.95 16.48 2.14
N ALA A 440 -22.84 15.76 2.24
CA ALA A 440 -21.54 16.28 2.66
C ALA A 440 -20.40 15.42 2.11
N ALA A 441 -19.25 16.02 1.85
CA ALA A 441 -18.07 15.35 1.38
C ALA A 441 -16.82 15.79 2.14
N ILE A 442 -15.86 14.88 2.33
CA ILE A 442 -14.54 15.17 2.91
C ILE A 442 -13.46 14.63 1.98
N SER A 443 -12.67 15.55 1.42
CA SER A 443 -11.48 15.22 0.61
C SER A 443 -10.22 15.40 1.46
N HIS A 444 -9.56 14.30 1.82
CA HIS A 444 -8.29 14.34 2.54
C HIS A 444 -7.13 14.17 1.56
N ALA A 445 -6.24 15.17 1.51
CA ALA A 445 -5.04 15.18 0.64
C ALA A 445 -5.37 14.70 -0.79
N GLY A 446 -6.50 15.19 -1.34
CA GLY A 446 -7.02 14.77 -2.64
C GLY A 446 -6.46 15.60 -3.77
N ILE A 447 -6.26 14.96 -4.92
CA ILE A 447 -5.84 15.59 -6.17
C ILE A 447 -7.04 16.32 -6.77
N SER A 448 -6.89 17.60 -7.09
CA SER A 448 -7.91 18.39 -7.80
C SER A 448 -7.59 18.61 -9.27
N ASP A 449 -6.29 18.55 -9.61
CA ASP A 449 -5.78 18.71 -10.97
C ASP A 449 -4.65 17.69 -11.23
N HIS A 450 -4.91 16.75 -12.09
CA HIS A 450 -3.93 15.72 -12.45
C HIS A 450 -2.67 16.31 -13.10
N THR A 451 -2.76 17.49 -13.74
CA THR A 451 -1.58 18.11 -14.39
C THR A 451 -0.64 18.70 -13.36
N SER A 452 -1.14 19.44 -12.36
CA SER A 452 -0.31 20.00 -11.30
C SER A 452 0.26 18.92 -10.39
N TYR A 453 -0.57 17.95 -9.99
CA TYR A 453 -0.10 16.81 -9.21
C TYR A 453 1.00 16.01 -9.94
N TRP A 454 0.83 15.74 -11.23
CA TRP A 454 1.81 15.01 -12.05
C TRP A 454 3.19 15.67 -12.02
N GLY A 455 3.25 16.99 -12.08
CA GLY A 455 4.51 17.74 -12.10
C GLY A 455 5.07 18.08 -10.72
N GLU A 456 4.22 18.35 -9.74
CA GLU A 456 4.63 18.86 -8.43
C GLU A 456 4.82 17.78 -7.37
N GLY A 457 4.00 16.74 -7.35
CA GLY A 457 4.14 15.62 -6.42
C GLY A 457 5.49 14.91 -6.59
N TYR A 458 6.13 14.49 -5.50
CA TYR A 458 7.43 13.80 -5.58
C TYR A 458 7.40 12.57 -6.46
N TRP A 459 6.24 11.91 -6.55
CA TRP A 459 6.00 10.73 -7.38
C TRP A 459 4.89 10.95 -8.42
N GLY A 460 4.43 12.19 -8.61
CA GLY A 460 3.29 12.49 -9.48
C GLY A 460 3.45 11.98 -10.90
N TYR A 461 4.66 12.12 -11.47
CA TYR A 461 4.99 11.64 -12.81
C TYR A 461 4.82 10.12 -12.97
N SER A 462 4.88 9.34 -11.87
CA SER A 462 4.64 7.89 -11.90
C SER A 462 3.19 7.52 -12.25
N TYR A 463 2.27 8.50 -12.30
CA TYR A 463 0.93 8.27 -12.88
C TYR A 463 1.01 7.84 -14.34
N SER A 464 1.99 8.33 -15.11
CA SER A 464 2.25 7.86 -16.47
C SER A 464 2.73 6.39 -16.54
N GLU A 465 3.03 5.77 -15.41
CA GLU A 465 3.34 4.34 -15.31
C GLU A 465 2.15 3.51 -14.84
N VAL A 466 1.45 3.95 -13.79
CA VAL A 466 0.46 3.17 -13.05
C VAL A 466 -0.96 3.50 -13.48
N SER A 467 -1.47 4.64 -13.05
CA SER A 467 -2.88 5.00 -13.25
C SER A 467 -3.21 5.51 -14.65
N MET A 468 -2.23 6.13 -15.32
CA MET A 468 -2.35 6.74 -16.64
C MET A 468 -1.21 6.23 -17.54
N ALA A 469 -1.09 4.90 -17.63
CA ALA A 469 0.00 4.20 -18.28
C ALA A 469 0.23 4.65 -19.73
N ASN A 470 1.48 4.99 -20.06
CA ASN A 470 1.90 5.49 -21.38
C ASN A 470 1.21 6.79 -21.83
N SER A 471 0.66 7.59 -20.93
CA SER A 471 0.06 8.87 -21.23
C SER A 471 0.72 9.99 -20.42
N TYR A 472 0.60 11.22 -20.93
CA TYR A 472 1.22 12.41 -20.37
C TYR A 472 0.27 13.61 -20.51
N PRO A 473 0.40 14.68 -19.72
CA PRO A 473 -0.46 15.86 -19.83
C PRO A 473 -0.57 16.46 -21.25
N TRP A 474 0.50 16.34 -22.04
CA TRP A 474 0.54 16.84 -23.43
C TRP A 474 0.05 15.83 -24.48
N THR A 475 -0.15 14.54 -24.12
CA THR A 475 -0.64 13.51 -25.05
C THR A 475 -2.09 13.15 -24.81
N ASP A 476 -2.60 13.27 -23.59
CA ASP A 476 -3.96 12.87 -23.23
C ASP A 476 -4.64 13.92 -22.34
N LYS A 477 -5.18 14.93 -22.99
CA LYS A 477 -5.90 16.01 -22.30
C LYS A 477 -7.16 15.51 -21.59
N HIS A 478 -7.80 14.46 -22.11
CA HIS A 478 -9.00 13.90 -21.51
C HIS A 478 -8.72 13.37 -20.09
N LEU A 479 -7.67 12.56 -19.92
CA LEU A 479 -7.31 12.03 -18.61
C LEU A 479 -6.81 13.12 -17.64
N TYR A 480 -5.98 14.03 -18.13
CA TYR A 480 -5.28 14.97 -17.25
C TYR A 480 -6.05 16.27 -16.97
N VAL A 481 -6.92 16.70 -17.88
CA VAL A 481 -7.67 17.97 -17.74
C VAL A 481 -9.15 17.71 -17.57
N ASP A 482 -9.80 17.00 -18.52
CA ASP A 482 -11.26 16.90 -18.51
C ASP A 482 -11.77 16.10 -17.30
N GLN A 483 -11.00 15.13 -16.78
CA GLN A 483 -11.32 14.38 -15.58
C GLN A 483 -10.75 15.00 -14.28
N SER A 484 -10.05 16.11 -14.34
CA SER A 484 -9.63 16.84 -13.14
C SER A 484 -10.80 17.60 -12.54
N PRO A 485 -11.11 17.40 -11.25
CA PRO A 485 -12.23 18.06 -10.59
C PRO A 485 -12.19 19.58 -10.65
N LEU A 486 -10.99 20.19 -10.63
CA LEU A 486 -10.81 21.64 -10.67
C LEU A 486 -11.45 22.28 -11.90
N PHE A 487 -11.33 21.65 -13.07
CA PHE A 487 -11.89 22.17 -14.32
C PHE A 487 -13.41 21.93 -14.44
N ASN A 488 -14.00 21.25 -13.43
CA ASN A 488 -15.43 20.97 -13.31
C ASN A 488 -16.00 21.50 -11.99
N ALA A 489 -15.30 22.41 -11.31
CA ALA A 489 -15.67 22.90 -9.98
C ALA A 489 -17.05 23.60 -9.94
N ASP A 490 -17.46 24.23 -11.05
CA ASP A 490 -18.75 24.88 -11.22
C ASP A 490 -19.94 23.92 -11.08
N LYS A 491 -19.75 22.63 -11.30
CA LYS A 491 -20.77 21.58 -11.15
C LYS A 491 -20.97 21.13 -9.69
N ILE A 492 -20.09 21.54 -8.78
CA ILE A 492 -20.10 21.09 -7.38
C ILE A 492 -21.08 21.92 -6.57
N HIS A 493 -22.05 21.26 -5.92
CA HIS A 493 -23.03 21.86 -5.02
C HIS A 493 -22.94 21.33 -3.59
N THR A 494 -22.43 20.12 -3.40
CA THR A 494 -22.25 19.48 -2.10
C THR A 494 -21.23 20.24 -1.25
N PRO A 495 -21.50 20.51 0.04
CA PRO A 495 -20.50 21.03 0.97
C PRO A 495 -19.29 20.11 1.07
N ILE A 496 -18.09 20.65 0.81
CA ILE A 496 -16.83 19.88 0.86
C ILE A 496 -15.90 20.46 1.94
N LEU A 497 -15.39 19.57 2.80
CA LEU A 497 -14.26 19.83 3.67
C LEU A 497 -12.97 19.31 3.04
N PHE A 498 -11.98 20.18 2.92
CA PHE A 498 -10.61 19.80 2.56
C PHE A 498 -9.77 19.64 3.82
N LEU A 499 -9.15 18.47 3.98
CA LEU A 499 -8.19 18.15 5.04
C LEU A 499 -6.83 17.86 4.42
N HIS A 500 -5.76 18.53 4.89
CA HIS A 500 -4.43 18.35 4.32
C HIS A 500 -3.31 18.59 5.33
N GLY A 501 -2.23 17.83 5.27
CA GLY A 501 -0.98 18.18 5.93
C GLY A 501 -0.26 19.28 5.13
N ASP A 502 0.15 20.37 5.77
CA ASP A 502 0.76 21.50 5.06
C ASP A 502 2.20 21.25 4.57
N ALA A 503 2.78 20.11 4.97
CA ALA A 503 4.09 19.62 4.51
C ALA A 503 3.98 18.36 3.64
N ASP A 504 2.83 18.11 3.02
CA ASP A 504 2.60 16.96 2.16
C ASP A 504 3.43 17.07 0.86
N THR A 505 4.33 16.10 0.66
CA THR A 505 5.22 16.01 -0.50
C THR A 505 4.73 14.99 -1.53
N ASN A 506 3.77 14.13 -1.16
CA ASN A 506 3.16 13.18 -2.09
C ASN A 506 2.06 13.87 -2.91
N VAL A 507 1.02 14.36 -2.23
CA VAL A 507 0.00 15.21 -2.86
C VAL A 507 0.21 16.63 -2.30
N PRO A 508 0.79 17.55 -3.08
CA PRO A 508 1.07 18.90 -2.60
C PRO A 508 -0.18 19.59 -2.09
N VAL A 509 -0.05 20.36 -1.00
CA VAL A 509 -1.17 21.07 -0.37
C VAL A 509 -1.88 22.03 -1.34
N GLY A 510 -1.18 22.46 -2.40
CA GLY A 510 -1.71 23.25 -3.51
C GLY A 510 -2.96 22.65 -4.14
N GLU A 511 -3.05 21.32 -4.19
CA GLU A 511 -4.22 20.60 -4.71
C GLU A 511 -5.50 20.94 -3.93
N SER A 512 -5.45 20.99 -2.61
CA SER A 512 -6.59 21.44 -1.78
C SER A 512 -6.82 22.94 -1.87
N ILE A 513 -5.75 23.76 -1.90
CA ILE A 513 -5.84 25.21 -1.94
C ILE A 513 -6.55 25.68 -3.21
N GLN A 514 -6.18 25.16 -4.38
CA GLN A 514 -6.78 25.60 -5.66
C GLN A 514 -8.26 25.24 -5.75
N MET A 515 -8.68 24.05 -5.31
CA MET A 515 -10.08 23.67 -5.32
C MET A 515 -10.90 24.45 -4.29
N PHE A 516 -10.37 24.62 -3.07
CA PHE A 516 -10.99 25.48 -2.06
C PHE A 516 -11.20 26.91 -2.58
N THR A 517 -10.19 27.48 -3.24
CA THR A 517 -10.27 28.80 -3.86
C THR A 517 -11.37 28.85 -4.92
N ALA A 518 -11.41 27.87 -5.82
CA ALA A 518 -12.43 27.78 -6.87
C ALA A 518 -13.85 27.76 -6.28
N LEU A 519 -14.09 26.91 -5.28
CA LEU A 519 -15.40 26.78 -4.63
C LEU A 519 -15.79 28.06 -3.86
N LYS A 520 -14.84 28.74 -3.20
CA LYS A 520 -15.12 30.05 -2.57
C LYS A 520 -15.51 31.11 -3.59
N LEU A 521 -14.82 31.19 -4.73
CA LEU A 521 -15.16 32.13 -5.80
C LEU A 521 -16.52 31.84 -6.43
N LEU A 522 -16.93 30.57 -6.46
CA LEU A 522 -18.25 30.14 -6.91
C LEU A 522 -19.35 30.32 -5.86
N GLY A 523 -19.02 30.83 -4.67
CA GLY A 523 -19.98 31.00 -3.56
C GLY A 523 -20.48 29.68 -2.97
N ARG A 524 -19.70 28.58 -3.10
CA ARG A 524 -20.07 27.27 -2.58
C ARG A 524 -19.70 27.12 -1.11
N GLU A 525 -20.48 26.33 -0.38
CA GLU A 525 -20.17 26.00 1.01
C GLU A 525 -18.97 25.04 1.06
N THR A 526 -17.87 25.51 1.64
CA THR A 526 -16.63 24.76 1.75
C THR A 526 -15.78 25.24 2.92
N ALA A 527 -15.02 24.31 3.50
CA ALA A 527 -14.02 24.59 4.54
C ALA A 527 -12.70 23.91 4.20
N MET A 528 -11.60 24.49 4.68
CA MET A 528 -10.28 23.88 4.57
C MET A 528 -9.59 23.91 5.93
N VAL A 529 -9.08 22.75 6.36
CA VAL A 529 -8.33 22.60 7.62
C VAL A 529 -6.96 21.99 7.31
N LEU A 530 -5.91 22.72 7.65
CA LEU A 530 -4.53 22.31 7.48
C LEU A 530 -3.95 21.76 8.78
N VAL A 531 -3.19 20.68 8.69
CA VAL A 531 -2.49 20.07 9.83
C VAL A 531 -1.00 20.42 9.74
N LYS A 532 -0.59 21.40 10.57
CA LYS A 532 0.74 22.00 10.52
C LYS A 532 1.87 20.99 10.71
N GLY A 533 2.85 21.00 9.78
CA GLY A 533 4.05 20.16 9.82
C GLY A 533 3.78 18.68 9.61
N GLN A 534 2.59 18.30 9.11
CA GLN A 534 2.27 16.91 8.76
C GLN A 534 2.36 16.70 7.26
N ASN A 535 2.86 15.54 6.88
CA ASN A 535 2.94 15.08 5.50
C ASN A 535 1.64 14.35 5.11
N HIS A 536 1.68 13.49 4.11
CA HIS A 536 0.55 12.73 3.55
C HIS A 536 -0.22 11.88 4.59
N HIS A 537 0.47 11.44 5.63
CA HIS A 537 -0.11 10.78 6.80
C HIS A 537 0.00 11.68 8.02
N ILE A 538 -1.09 11.78 8.78
CA ILE A 538 -1.11 12.52 10.05
C ILE A 538 -0.61 11.56 11.13
N LEU A 539 0.68 11.63 11.45
CA LEU A 539 1.36 10.70 12.35
C LEU A 539 1.47 11.22 13.78
N ASP A 540 1.47 12.54 13.99
CA ASP A 540 1.44 13.12 15.33
C ASP A 540 0.12 12.79 16.03
N PHE A 541 0.21 12.13 17.18
CA PHE A 541 -0.96 11.59 17.89
C PHE A 541 -1.98 12.69 18.27
N GLN A 542 -1.51 13.83 18.82
CA GLN A 542 -2.39 14.91 19.25
C GLN A 542 -3.06 15.62 18.07
N LYS A 543 -2.33 15.81 16.97
CA LYS A 543 -2.87 16.37 15.74
C LYS A 543 -3.86 15.40 15.09
N ARG A 544 -3.59 14.09 15.16
CA ARG A 544 -4.49 13.05 14.63
C ARG A 544 -5.84 13.04 15.37
N ILE A 545 -5.86 13.20 16.69
CA ILE A 545 -7.10 13.33 17.45
C ILE A 545 -7.91 14.55 16.97
N LYS A 546 -7.26 15.73 16.87
CA LYS A 546 -7.92 16.95 16.39
C LYS A 546 -8.45 16.78 14.95
N TRP A 547 -7.68 16.15 14.11
CA TRP A 547 -8.06 15.84 12.73
C TRP A 547 -9.28 14.92 12.67
N GLN A 548 -9.33 13.85 13.49
CA GLN A 548 -10.52 12.98 13.58
C GLN A 548 -11.74 13.75 14.11
N ASN A 549 -11.57 14.56 15.14
CA ASN A 549 -12.66 15.38 15.67
C ASN A 549 -13.21 16.35 14.62
N THR A 550 -12.38 16.89 13.73
CA THR A 550 -12.81 17.72 12.60
C THR A 550 -13.71 16.94 11.64
N ILE A 551 -13.37 15.69 11.34
CA ILE A 551 -14.19 14.80 10.48
C ILE A 551 -15.54 14.54 11.14
N PHE A 552 -15.56 14.18 12.42
CA PHE A 552 -16.79 13.91 13.17
C PHE A 552 -17.70 15.14 13.20
N ALA A 553 -17.12 16.30 13.50
CA ALA A 553 -17.85 17.57 13.57
C ALA A 553 -18.45 18.00 12.22
N TRP A 554 -17.74 17.79 11.11
CA TRP A 554 -18.26 18.07 9.76
C TRP A 554 -19.45 17.17 9.43
N PHE A 555 -19.35 15.88 9.66
CA PHE A 555 -20.45 14.98 9.41
C PHE A 555 -21.63 15.19 10.35
N ALA A 556 -21.42 15.50 11.64
CA ALA A 556 -22.50 15.86 12.56
C ALA A 556 -23.28 17.08 12.06
N LYS A 557 -22.57 18.13 11.62
CA LYS A 557 -23.19 19.35 11.09
C LYS A 557 -24.17 19.08 9.94
N TYR A 558 -23.79 18.25 8.96
CA TYR A 558 -24.59 18.08 7.74
C TYR A 558 -25.47 16.83 7.75
N LEU A 559 -25.06 15.77 8.42
CA LEU A 559 -25.76 14.49 8.37
C LEU A 559 -26.70 14.28 9.58
N GLN A 560 -26.37 14.90 10.73
CA GLN A 560 -27.18 14.84 11.96
C GLN A 560 -27.88 16.15 12.28
N ASP A 561 -27.70 17.21 11.46
CA ASP A 561 -28.22 18.56 11.66
C ASP A 561 -27.74 19.18 13.00
N ASP A 562 -26.58 18.78 13.49
CA ASP A 562 -25.97 19.27 14.72
C ASP A 562 -24.65 20.01 14.45
N PRO A 563 -24.66 21.35 14.34
CA PRO A 563 -23.45 22.15 14.12
C PRO A 563 -22.65 22.42 15.39
N THR A 564 -23.11 21.98 16.56
CA THR A 564 -22.55 22.39 17.87
C THR A 564 -21.05 22.03 17.93
N TRP A 565 -20.70 20.78 17.62
CA TRP A 565 -19.31 20.32 17.65
C TRP A 565 -18.40 21.08 16.68
N TRP A 566 -18.89 21.37 15.46
CA TRP A 566 -18.15 22.19 14.51
C TRP A 566 -17.91 23.60 15.03
N ASN A 567 -18.94 24.24 15.59
CA ASN A 567 -18.85 25.59 16.11
C ASN A 567 -17.97 25.70 17.36
N ASP A 568 -17.91 24.65 18.17
CA ASP A 568 -17.02 24.58 19.33
C ASP A 568 -15.53 24.51 18.92
N ILE A 569 -15.22 23.80 17.82
CA ILE A 569 -13.85 23.67 17.30
C ILE A 569 -13.47 24.88 16.45
N TYR A 570 -14.39 25.33 15.60
CA TYR A 570 -14.19 26.39 14.59
C TYR A 570 -15.24 27.49 14.74
N SER A 571 -15.14 28.23 15.83
CA SER A 571 -16.03 29.40 16.04
C SER A 571 -15.89 30.41 14.91
N GLU A 572 -17.02 31.08 14.58
CA GLU A 572 -16.99 32.22 13.66
C GLU A 572 -15.98 33.25 14.14
N LYS A 573 -15.23 33.80 13.22
CA LYS A 573 -14.26 34.85 13.47
C LYS A 573 -14.76 36.13 12.79
N ASP A 574 -14.94 37.18 13.56
CA ASP A 574 -15.17 38.50 13.01
C ASP A 574 -13.88 39.02 12.38
N LEU A 575 -13.77 38.99 11.04
CA LEU A 575 -12.64 39.44 10.26
C LEU A 575 -12.98 40.70 9.47
#